data_37fb075ecbc69cfff0c4e574975cbb17
#
_entry.id   37fb075ecbc69cfff0c4e574975cbb17
#
_cell.length_a   1.000
_cell.length_b   1.000
_cell.length_c   1.000
_cell.angle_alpha   90.00
_cell.angle_beta   90.00
_cell.angle_gamma   90.00
#
_symmetry.space_group_name_H-M   'P 1'
#
loop_
_entity.id
_entity.type
_entity.pdbx_description
1 polymer ?
#
loop_
_entity_poly.entity_id
_entity_poly.type
_entity_poly.pdbx_seq_one_letter_code
_entity_poly.pdbx_strand_id
1 'polypeptide(L)'
;PWLAGGHNGLSNAEDPLRPEDPYPRVKALRETMREGGIPDETPIVMAGGVWNLKEWENWIDNPELGQIAFQFGTRPLLTQESPIPQGWKDRLMTLEEGDVLLHKFSPTGFYSSAVRNPFLRSLEARSERQIPYSGEQAGDHTHQLDIAVKGKNFWVTRGDLLRAREWFGQGYT
;
A
#
# COMPACT_ATOMS: atom_id res chain seq x y z
N PRO A 1 -2.97 -11.97 3.30
CA PRO A 1 -2.19 -10.74 3.11
C PRO A 1 -2.08 -10.30 1.66
N TRP A 2 -1.97 -11.20 0.66
CA TRP A 2 -1.90 -10.82 -0.75
C TRP A 2 -3.17 -10.12 -1.26
N LEU A 3 -4.30 -10.27 -0.57
CA LEU A 3 -5.55 -9.55 -0.83
C LEU A 3 -5.65 -8.21 -0.09
N ALA A 4 -4.70 -7.86 0.77
CA ALA A 4 -4.70 -6.55 1.41
C ALA A 4 -4.59 -5.46 0.35
N GLY A 5 -5.62 -4.63 0.24
CA GLY A 5 -5.69 -3.55 -0.74
C GLY A 5 -5.14 -2.23 -0.21
N GLY A 6 -4.93 -1.29 -1.12
CA GLY A 6 -4.53 0.06 -0.79
C GLY A 6 -3.12 0.18 -0.21
N HIS A 7 -2.89 1.24 0.54
CA HIS A 7 -1.62 1.49 1.21
C HIS A 7 -1.48 0.58 2.43
N ASN A 8 -0.37 -0.12 2.52
CA ASN A 8 -0.11 -1.05 3.60
C ASN A 8 1.11 -0.57 4.41
N GLY A 9 0.86 -0.09 5.61
CA GLY A 9 1.91 0.37 6.52
C GLY A 9 2.88 -0.73 6.94
N LEU A 10 2.42 -1.99 7.00
CA LEU A 10 3.27 -3.13 7.31
C LEU A 10 4.21 -3.49 6.16
N SER A 11 3.86 -3.17 4.92
CA SER A 11 4.71 -3.42 3.77
C SER A 11 5.88 -2.44 3.61
N ASN A 12 6.05 -1.49 4.52
CA ASN A 12 7.27 -0.70 4.66
C ASN A 12 8.30 -1.37 5.57
N ALA A 13 8.02 -2.56 6.10
CA ALA A 13 8.99 -3.40 6.78
C ALA A 13 10.16 -3.78 5.84
N GLU A 14 11.23 -4.31 6.40
CA GLU A 14 12.44 -4.70 5.66
C GLU A 14 12.16 -5.67 4.49
N ASP A 15 11.16 -6.54 4.66
CA ASP A 15 10.67 -7.44 3.61
C ASP A 15 9.16 -7.26 3.41
N PRO A 16 8.73 -6.37 2.50
CA PRO A 16 7.32 -6.09 2.28
C PRO A 16 6.54 -7.26 1.64
N LEU A 17 7.24 -8.24 1.09
CA LEU A 17 6.62 -9.42 0.48
C LEU A 17 6.44 -10.56 1.49
N ARG A 18 7.09 -10.47 2.66
CA ARG A 18 6.98 -11.48 3.70
C ARG A 18 5.68 -11.29 4.47
N PRO A 19 4.85 -12.33 4.59
CA PRO A 19 3.70 -12.30 5.49
C PRO A 19 4.16 -12.08 6.92
N GLU A 20 3.65 -11.05 7.57
CA GLU A 20 3.87 -10.80 8.99
C GLU A 20 2.59 -11.10 9.76
N ASP A 21 2.75 -11.72 10.95
CA ASP A 21 1.67 -11.79 11.92
C ASP A 21 1.46 -10.39 12.53
N PRO A 22 0.30 -9.76 12.34
CA PRO A 22 0.04 -8.45 12.89
C PRO A 22 -0.21 -8.46 14.41
N TYR A 23 -0.45 -9.63 15.03
CA TYR A 23 -0.83 -9.72 16.44
C TYR A 23 0.19 -9.07 17.39
N PRO A 24 1.50 -9.37 17.33
CA PRO A 24 2.48 -8.76 18.22
C PRO A 24 2.53 -7.24 18.12
N ARG A 25 2.36 -6.70 16.91
CA ARG A 25 2.38 -5.25 16.67
C ARG A 25 1.15 -4.56 17.24
N VAL A 26 -0.03 -5.15 17.07
CA VAL A 26 -1.26 -4.59 17.61
C VAL A 26 -1.29 -4.69 19.12
N LYS A 27 -0.77 -5.76 19.70
CA LYS A 27 -0.57 -5.88 21.16
C LYS A 27 0.36 -4.77 21.69
N ALA A 28 1.53 -4.57 21.09
CA ALA A 28 2.45 -3.50 21.48
C ALA A 28 1.82 -2.11 21.32
N LEU A 29 1.05 -1.89 20.25
CA LEU A 29 0.31 -0.64 20.07
C LEU A 29 -0.69 -0.43 21.21
N ARG A 30 -1.45 -1.45 21.59
CA ARG A 30 -2.40 -1.38 22.71
C ARG A 30 -1.71 -1.06 24.03
N GLU A 31 -0.57 -1.68 24.29
CA GLU A 31 0.25 -1.39 25.48
C GLU A 31 0.68 0.07 25.49
N THR A 32 1.20 0.58 24.38
CA THR A 32 1.57 2.01 24.26
C THR A 32 0.36 2.94 24.45
N MET A 33 -0.81 2.57 23.94
CA MET A 33 -2.05 3.33 24.16
C MET A 33 -2.42 3.40 25.65
N ARG A 34 -2.33 2.29 26.36
CA ARG A 34 -2.60 2.22 27.81
C ARG A 34 -1.61 3.08 28.61
N GLU A 35 -0.33 3.00 28.30
CA GLU A 35 0.73 3.84 28.91
C GLU A 35 0.46 5.33 28.67
N GLY A 36 -0.08 5.67 27.50
CA GLY A 36 -0.53 7.02 27.12
C GLY A 36 -1.87 7.44 27.73
N GLY A 37 -2.51 6.59 28.54
CA GLY A 37 -3.81 6.87 29.17
C GLY A 37 -5.00 6.79 28.24
N ILE A 38 -4.86 6.11 27.09
CA ILE A 38 -5.97 5.88 26.12
C ILE A 38 -6.77 4.67 26.60
N PRO A 39 -8.11 4.79 26.79
CA PRO A 39 -8.95 3.71 27.26
C PRO A 39 -8.98 2.50 26.28
N ASP A 40 -9.16 1.30 26.83
CA ASP A 40 -9.26 0.05 26.06
C ASP A 40 -10.48 0.01 25.14
N GLU A 41 -11.51 0.79 25.43
CA GLU A 41 -12.70 0.98 24.61
C GLU A 41 -12.43 1.78 23.34
N THR A 42 -11.27 2.47 23.26
CA THR A 42 -10.85 3.13 22.02
C THR A 42 -10.47 2.05 21.00
N PRO A 43 -11.21 1.92 19.86
CA PRO A 43 -10.98 0.81 18.96
C PRO A 43 -9.70 0.97 18.16
N ILE A 44 -8.95 -0.12 17.99
CA ILE A 44 -7.95 -0.25 16.93
C ILE A 44 -8.65 -0.84 15.71
N VAL A 45 -8.59 -0.15 14.56
CA VAL A 45 -9.25 -0.58 13.34
C VAL A 45 -8.29 -1.42 12.49
N MET A 46 -8.61 -2.69 12.33
CA MET A 46 -7.89 -3.58 11.43
C MET A 46 -8.42 -3.42 10.00
N ALA A 47 -7.55 -2.94 9.12
CA ALA A 47 -7.86 -2.69 7.72
C ALA A 47 -6.93 -3.48 6.80
N GLY A 48 -7.47 -4.00 5.70
CA GLY A 48 -6.72 -4.79 4.73
C GLY A 48 -6.72 -6.28 5.05
N GLY A 49 -7.05 -7.10 4.06
CA GLY A 49 -7.08 -8.56 4.19
C GLY A 49 -8.21 -9.12 5.07
N VAL A 50 -9.10 -8.30 5.58
CA VAL A 50 -10.25 -8.77 6.36
C VAL A 50 -11.32 -9.28 5.41
N TRP A 51 -11.45 -10.59 5.33
CA TRP A 51 -12.42 -11.24 4.46
C TRP A 51 -13.57 -11.87 5.25
N ASN A 52 -13.25 -12.59 6.33
CA ASN A 52 -14.22 -13.28 7.18
C ASN A 52 -13.83 -13.10 8.66
N LEU A 53 -14.76 -12.66 9.50
CA LEU A 53 -14.50 -12.46 10.92
C LEU A 53 -14.17 -13.75 11.68
N LYS A 54 -14.57 -14.91 11.16
CA LYS A 54 -14.18 -16.19 11.75
C LYS A 54 -12.68 -16.40 11.80
N GLU A 55 -11.94 -15.83 10.84
CA GLU A 55 -10.48 -15.89 10.82
C GLU A 55 -9.84 -15.02 11.92
N TRP A 56 -10.64 -14.15 12.54
CA TRP A 56 -10.22 -13.18 13.55
C TRP A 56 -10.88 -13.44 14.90
N GLU A 57 -11.46 -14.62 15.11
CA GLU A 57 -12.19 -14.92 16.36
C GLU A 57 -11.34 -14.74 17.61
N ASN A 58 -10.03 -15.04 17.54
CA ASN A 58 -9.08 -14.86 18.63
C ASN A 58 -8.73 -13.38 18.92
N TRP A 59 -9.18 -12.47 18.07
CA TRP A 59 -8.96 -11.02 18.23
C TRP A 59 -10.18 -10.34 18.86
N ILE A 60 -11.34 -10.94 18.73
CA ILE A 60 -12.62 -10.42 19.25
C ILE A 60 -12.69 -10.72 20.74
N ASP A 61 -13.07 -9.72 21.54
CA ASP A 61 -13.14 -9.81 23.00
C ASP A 61 -11.82 -10.25 23.67
N ASN A 62 -10.70 -10.01 23.04
CA ASN A 62 -9.37 -10.33 23.55
C ASN A 62 -8.87 -9.25 24.51
N PRO A 63 -8.66 -9.54 25.81
CA PRO A 63 -8.27 -8.55 26.80
C PRO A 63 -6.85 -7.97 26.57
N GLU A 64 -5.98 -8.69 25.86
CA GLU A 64 -4.66 -8.16 25.50
C GLU A 64 -4.74 -7.06 24.44
N LEU A 65 -5.73 -7.14 23.55
CA LEU A 65 -5.90 -6.23 22.43
C LEU A 65 -6.88 -5.08 22.72
N GLY A 66 -7.76 -5.22 23.73
CA GLY A 66 -8.85 -4.30 23.98
C GLY A 66 -9.85 -4.31 22.81
N GLN A 67 -10.54 -3.20 22.59
CA GLN A 67 -11.53 -3.14 21.50
C GLN A 67 -10.88 -3.11 20.14
N ILE A 68 -11.25 -4.08 19.28
CA ILE A 68 -10.83 -4.19 17.89
C ILE A 68 -12.06 -3.99 16.98
N ALA A 69 -11.90 -3.18 15.95
CA ALA A 69 -12.87 -3.03 14.87
C ALA A 69 -12.28 -3.51 13.55
N PHE A 70 -13.12 -3.91 12.60
CA PHE A 70 -12.67 -4.46 11.32
C PHE A 70 -13.25 -3.65 10.16
N GLN A 71 -12.39 -3.33 9.20
CA GLN A 71 -12.77 -2.64 7.98
C GLN A 71 -12.74 -3.60 6.79
N PHE A 72 -13.89 -3.76 6.15
CA PHE A 72 -14.02 -4.50 4.90
C PHE A 72 -13.90 -3.54 3.71
N GLY A 73 -12.90 -3.75 2.84
CA GLY A 73 -12.71 -2.97 1.62
C GLY A 73 -13.33 -3.67 0.40
N THR A 74 -12.73 -4.77 -0.03
CA THR A 74 -13.07 -5.45 -1.29
C THR A 74 -14.37 -6.27 -1.17
N ARG A 75 -14.60 -6.93 -0.04
CA ARG A 75 -15.76 -7.82 0.13
C ARG A 75 -17.10 -7.13 -0.12
N PRO A 76 -17.38 -5.91 0.38
CA PRO A 76 -18.63 -5.21 0.10
C PRO A 76 -18.84 -4.91 -1.39
N LEU A 77 -17.77 -4.84 -2.18
CA LEU A 77 -17.88 -4.63 -3.63
C LEU A 77 -18.58 -5.79 -4.34
N LEU A 78 -18.56 -6.98 -3.74
CA LEU A 78 -19.14 -8.20 -4.31
C LEU A 78 -20.63 -8.35 -4.02
N THR A 79 -21.21 -7.50 -3.17
CA THR A 79 -22.65 -7.57 -2.86
C THR A 79 -23.50 -7.11 -4.05
N GLN A 80 -24.78 -7.48 -4.02
CA GLN A 80 -25.73 -7.09 -5.06
C GLN A 80 -25.92 -5.57 -5.10
N GLU A 81 -25.90 -4.94 -3.95
CA GLU A 81 -26.09 -3.48 -3.76
C GLU A 81 -24.92 -2.66 -4.26
N SER A 82 -23.75 -3.28 -4.41
CA SER A 82 -22.59 -2.56 -4.91
C SER A 82 -22.79 -2.13 -6.37
N PRO A 83 -22.57 -0.85 -6.70
CA PRO A 83 -22.82 -0.31 -8.03
C PRO A 83 -21.75 -0.68 -9.07
N ILE A 84 -20.69 -1.42 -8.70
CA ILE A 84 -19.67 -1.81 -9.68
C ILE A 84 -20.23 -2.79 -10.71
N PRO A 85 -19.77 -2.74 -11.98
CA PRO A 85 -20.22 -3.65 -13.02
C PRO A 85 -20.00 -5.11 -12.66
N GLN A 86 -20.92 -5.99 -13.10
CA GLN A 86 -20.83 -7.43 -12.82
C GLN A 86 -19.50 -8.04 -13.28
N GLY A 87 -18.99 -7.65 -14.43
CA GLY A 87 -17.68 -8.15 -14.90
C GLY A 87 -16.51 -7.85 -13.95
N TRP A 88 -16.58 -6.77 -13.17
CA TRP A 88 -15.61 -6.51 -12.10
C TRP A 88 -15.81 -7.46 -10.92
N LYS A 89 -17.06 -7.73 -10.52
CA LYS A 89 -17.35 -8.70 -9.46
C LYS A 89 -16.83 -10.08 -9.83
N ASP A 90 -17.13 -10.51 -11.06
CA ASP A 90 -16.68 -11.80 -11.59
C ASP A 90 -15.14 -11.89 -11.58
N ARG A 91 -14.46 -10.81 -12.02
CA ARG A 91 -13.00 -10.77 -12.00
C ARG A 91 -12.42 -10.81 -10.57
N LEU A 92 -13.02 -10.10 -9.61
CA LEU A 92 -12.59 -10.13 -8.21
C LEU A 92 -12.76 -11.51 -7.57
N MET A 93 -13.77 -12.26 -7.97
CA MET A 93 -14.01 -13.62 -7.48
C MET A 93 -13.04 -14.67 -8.05
N THR A 94 -12.39 -14.37 -9.16
CA THR A 94 -11.46 -15.27 -9.85
C THR A 94 -9.99 -14.88 -9.67
N LEU A 95 -9.70 -13.91 -8.77
CA LEU A 95 -8.33 -13.52 -8.48
C LEU A 95 -7.58 -14.63 -7.74
N GLU A 96 -6.37 -14.88 -8.19
CA GLU A 96 -5.43 -15.79 -7.57
C GLU A 96 -4.19 -15.03 -7.05
N GLU A 97 -3.36 -15.71 -6.30
CA GLU A 97 -2.07 -15.18 -5.89
C GLU A 97 -1.23 -14.85 -7.14
N GLY A 98 -0.69 -13.63 -7.21
CA GLY A 98 -0.01 -13.11 -8.40
C GLY A 98 -0.86 -12.22 -9.29
N ASP A 99 -2.20 -12.24 -9.15
CA ASP A 99 -3.08 -11.28 -9.81
C ASP A 99 -3.11 -9.91 -9.10
N VAL A 100 -2.57 -9.84 -7.89
CA VAL A 100 -2.43 -8.59 -7.14
C VAL A 100 -0.96 -8.20 -7.09
N LEU A 101 -0.67 -7.00 -7.56
CA LEU A 101 0.66 -6.41 -7.53
C LEU A 101 0.82 -5.58 -6.26
N LEU A 102 1.86 -5.85 -5.48
CA LEU A 102 2.32 -4.99 -4.40
C LEU A 102 3.56 -4.23 -4.86
N HIS A 103 3.47 -2.93 -5.03
CA HIS A 103 4.56 -2.11 -5.53
C HIS A 103 4.48 -0.65 -5.07
N LYS A 104 5.61 0.08 -5.20
CA LYS A 104 5.74 1.50 -4.89
C LYS A 104 5.43 2.42 -6.09
N PHE A 105 4.55 2.05 -6.99
CA PHE A 105 4.14 2.92 -8.11
C PHE A 105 3.28 4.11 -7.67
N SER A 106 2.74 4.06 -6.47
CA SER A 106 2.00 5.19 -5.91
C SER A 106 2.92 6.38 -5.66
N PRO A 107 2.51 7.61 -6.01
CA PRO A 107 3.27 8.82 -5.74
C PRO A 107 3.43 9.13 -4.24
N THR A 108 2.78 8.38 -3.37
CA THR A 108 2.94 8.49 -1.92
C THR A 108 4.24 7.87 -1.39
N GLY A 109 4.95 7.09 -2.22
CA GLY A 109 6.16 6.37 -1.83
C GLY A 109 5.92 5.12 -0.96
N PHE A 110 4.67 4.82 -0.62
CA PHE A 110 4.31 3.61 0.13
C PHE A 110 3.96 2.46 -0.81
N TYR A 111 4.19 1.23 -0.34
CA TYR A 111 3.69 0.07 -1.03
C TYR A 111 2.17 0.10 -1.09
N SER A 112 1.64 -0.18 -2.27
CA SER A 112 0.21 -0.26 -2.53
C SER A 112 -0.11 -1.53 -3.29
N SER A 113 -1.19 -2.18 -2.90
CA SER A 113 -1.71 -3.35 -3.60
C SER A 113 -2.77 -2.94 -4.61
N ALA A 114 -2.68 -3.49 -5.82
CA ALA A 114 -3.68 -3.29 -6.85
C ALA A 114 -3.82 -4.54 -7.73
N VAL A 115 -5.01 -4.75 -8.29
CA VAL A 115 -5.20 -5.81 -9.29
C VAL A 115 -4.36 -5.51 -10.52
N ARG A 116 -3.55 -6.48 -10.92
CA ARG A 116 -2.62 -6.38 -12.06
C ARG A 116 -3.40 -6.27 -13.37
N ASN A 117 -3.56 -5.05 -13.84
CA ASN A 117 -4.21 -4.73 -15.12
C ASN A 117 -3.15 -4.40 -16.20
N PRO A 118 -3.55 -4.20 -17.49
CA PRO A 118 -2.60 -3.86 -18.55
C PRO A 118 -1.74 -2.61 -18.27
N PHE A 119 -2.31 -1.60 -17.59
CA PHE A 119 -1.56 -0.40 -17.20
C PHE A 119 -0.47 -0.73 -16.17
N LEU A 120 -0.79 -1.46 -15.11
CA LEU A 120 0.19 -1.87 -14.10
C LEU A 120 1.26 -2.79 -14.67
N ARG A 121 0.91 -3.70 -15.57
CA ARG A 121 1.89 -4.52 -16.30
C ARG A 121 2.85 -3.66 -17.12
N SER A 122 2.36 -2.58 -17.74
CA SER A 122 3.24 -1.64 -18.44
C SER A 122 4.18 -0.88 -17.50
N LEU A 123 3.74 -0.58 -16.28
CA LEU A 123 4.58 0.02 -15.25
C LEU A 123 5.65 -0.96 -14.74
N GLU A 124 5.28 -2.22 -14.51
CA GLU A 124 6.25 -3.27 -14.15
C GLU A 124 7.35 -3.41 -15.20
N ALA A 125 6.98 -3.45 -16.48
CA ALA A 125 7.94 -3.51 -17.59
C ALA A 125 8.87 -2.29 -17.66
N ARG A 126 8.48 -1.17 -17.06
CA ARG A 126 9.28 0.05 -16.96
C ARG A 126 10.00 0.21 -15.62
N SER A 127 9.85 -0.74 -14.70
CA SER A 127 10.38 -0.61 -13.31
C SER A 127 11.89 -0.39 -13.27
N GLU A 128 12.65 -0.93 -14.21
CA GLU A 128 14.09 -0.71 -14.35
C GLU A 128 14.46 0.73 -14.71
N ARG A 129 13.50 1.52 -15.19
CA ARG A 129 13.67 2.93 -15.56
C ARG A 129 13.11 3.89 -14.50
N GLN A 130 12.96 3.43 -13.28
CA GLN A 130 12.55 4.30 -12.16
C GLN A 130 13.73 5.08 -11.60
N ILE A 131 13.47 6.32 -11.26
CA ILE A 131 14.43 7.22 -10.64
C ILE A 131 13.94 7.55 -9.23
N PRO A 132 14.71 7.28 -8.19
CA PRO A 132 14.42 7.76 -6.85
C PRO A 132 14.38 9.29 -6.82
N TYR A 133 13.44 9.85 -6.08
CA TYR A 133 13.33 11.30 -5.92
C TYR A 133 12.92 11.67 -4.49
N SER A 134 13.21 12.92 -4.13
CA SER A 134 12.69 13.58 -2.92
C SER A 134 11.72 14.70 -3.30
N GLY A 135 10.74 14.96 -2.44
CA GLY A 135 9.84 16.12 -2.59
C GLY A 135 10.51 17.45 -2.25
N GLU A 136 11.65 17.43 -1.56
CA GLU A 136 12.43 18.59 -1.14
C GLU A 136 13.92 18.36 -1.40
N GLN A 137 14.68 19.45 -1.46
CA GLN A 137 16.12 19.40 -1.60
C GLN A 137 16.75 18.93 -0.29
N ALA A 138 17.29 17.71 -0.27
CA ALA A 138 17.88 17.09 0.91
C ALA A 138 19.02 16.12 0.54
N GLY A 139 20.08 16.09 1.32
CA GLY A 139 21.21 15.20 1.12
C GLY A 139 21.85 15.37 -0.26
N ASP A 140 21.96 14.27 -1.01
CA ASP A 140 22.51 14.23 -2.38
C ASP A 140 21.46 14.51 -3.47
N HIS A 141 20.16 14.66 -3.10
CA HIS A 141 19.07 15.07 -3.99
C HIS A 141 19.08 16.60 -4.17
N THR A 142 20.04 17.08 -4.93
CA THR A 142 20.33 18.52 -5.10
C THR A 142 19.94 19.07 -6.47
N HIS A 143 19.48 18.23 -7.38
CA HIS A 143 19.12 18.59 -8.74
C HIS A 143 17.62 18.48 -8.93
N GLN A 144 16.99 19.55 -9.41
CA GLN A 144 15.57 19.52 -9.74
C GLN A 144 15.36 18.84 -11.10
N LEU A 145 14.47 17.86 -11.13
CA LEU A 145 13.98 17.24 -12.36
C LEU A 145 12.68 17.94 -12.74
N ASP A 146 12.71 18.65 -13.86
CA ASP A 146 11.53 19.36 -14.38
C ASP A 146 10.64 18.38 -15.15
N ILE A 147 9.59 17.93 -14.47
CA ILE A 147 8.55 17.08 -15.03
C ILE A 147 7.24 17.83 -14.86
N ALA A 148 6.42 17.87 -15.91
CA ALA A 148 5.17 18.63 -15.96
C ALA A 148 4.07 18.09 -15.03
N VAL A 149 4.38 17.82 -13.76
CA VAL A 149 3.39 17.47 -12.73
C VAL A 149 3.12 18.70 -11.88
N LYS A 150 1.99 19.34 -12.12
CA LYS A 150 1.60 20.58 -11.47
C LYS A 150 1.68 20.47 -9.93
N GLY A 151 2.43 21.39 -9.32
CA GLY A 151 2.51 21.53 -7.86
C GLY A 151 3.43 20.52 -7.15
N LYS A 152 4.27 19.78 -7.87
CA LYS A 152 5.25 18.88 -7.26
C LYS A 152 6.65 19.21 -7.73
N ASN A 153 7.60 19.17 -6.80
CA ASN A 153 9.03 19.23 -7.07
C ASN A 153 9.61 17.82 -6.98
N PHE A 154 10.52 17.52 -7.88
CA PHE A 154 11.24 16.26 -7.90
C PHE A 154 12.74 16.57 -7.81
N TRP A 155 13.32 16.32 -6.65
CA TRP A 155 14.74 16.48 -6.41
C TRP A 155 15.42 15.12 -6.54
N VAL A 156 16.47 15.06 -7.35
CA VAL A 156 17.16 13.83 -7.69
C VAL A 156 18.67 14.00 -7.52
N THR A 157 19.39 12.90 -7.51
CA THR A 157 20.85 12.95 -7.56
C THR A 157 21.34 13.39 -8.95
N ARG A 158 22.60 13.81 -9.04
CA ARG A 158 23.20 14.15 -10.34
C ARG A 158 23.19 12.97 -11.32
N GLY A 159 23.43 11.75 -10.81
CA GLY A 159 23.42 10.53 -11.63
C GLY A 159 22.03 10.25 -12.18
N ASP A 160 21.01 10.41 -11.34
CA ASP A 160 19.61 10.19 -11.72
C ASP A 160 19.12 11.23 -12.72
N LEU A 161 19.55 12.51 -12.58
CA LEU A 161 19.25 13.54 -13.57
C LEU A 161 19.82 13.20 -14.95
N LEU A 162 21.04 12.69 -15.00
CA LEU A 162 21.66 12.29 -16.28
C LEU A 162 20.93 11.11 -16.91
N ARG A 163 20.58 10.09 -16.13
CA ARG A 163 19.76 8.95 -16.59
C ARG A 163 18.39 9.39 -17.11
N ALA A 164 17.71 10.29 -16.39
CA ALA A 164 16.42 10.82 -16.82
C ALA A 164 16.53 11.51 -18.17
N ARG A 165 17.54 12.37 -18.36
CA ARG A 165 17.78 13.07 -19.63
C ARG A 165 18.07 12.13 -20.79
N GLU A 166 18.84 11.08 -20.54
CA GLU A 166 19.10 10.04 -21.54
C GLU A 166 17.80 9.34 -21.95
N TRP A 167 17.00 8.92 -20.98
CA TRP A 167 15.72 8.24 -21.26
C TRP A 167 14.71 9.13 -21.99
N PHE A 168 14.61 10.41 -21.61
CA PHE A 168 13.78 11.38 -22.34
C PHE A 168 14.29 11.59 -23.78
N GLY A 169 15.60 11.62 -23.99
CA GLY A 169 16.21 11.67 -25.32
C GLY A 169 15.88 10.44 -26.18
N GLN A 170 15.63 9.29 -25.54
CA GLN A 170 15.16 8.06 -26.19
C GLN A 170 13.63 7.99 -26.35
N GLY A 171 12.89 9.04 -25.95
CA GLY A 171 11.43 9.11 -26.08
C GLY A 171 10.65 8.41 -24.96
N TYR A 172 11.29 8.02 -23.86
CA TYR A 172 10.60 7.54 -22.65
C TYR A 172 10.02 8.72 -21.86
N THR A 173 8.88 8.50 -21.22
CA THR A 173 8.16 9.50 -20.40
C THR A 173 7.84 8.92 -19.03
#